data_1acc03d6446cb70d17d572c3e7cffb7e
#
_entry.id   1acc03d6446cb70d17d572c3e7cffb7e
#
_cell.length_a   1.000
_cell.length_b   1.000
_cell.length_c   1.000
_cell.angle_alpha   90.00
_cell.angle_beta   90.00
_cell.angle_gamma   90.00
#
_symmetry.space_group_name_H-M   'P 1'
#
loop_
_entity.id
_entity.type
_entity.pdbx_description
1 polymer ?
#
loop_
_entity_poly.entity_id
_entity_poly.type
_entity_poly.pdbx_seq_one_letter_code
_entity_poly.pdbx_strand_id
1 'polypeptide(L)'
;MAVPQPLGQIGDLARRPQAAGFSGLLFTEAGRTAYLNAAVASQAAPGLELSTGVAVAFPRSPFVTACTAWELQEATAGRFRLGLGTQVRTHVVRRYGMAFERPGPRLRDYVLAVKACFSAFRTGTLDHSGEFYHLDFITPQWSPGPIEAPDPKVDVAAVNPWMLRMAGEVADGVHVHPTGEPGYLKRHVLPNVAEGAAKAGRSPSDIAVIVPAMTIVGDSDEARDTERESVRAAMAFYGSTPNYAFIWDEAGFEGTTARIREKQKAGDFKGMAAQITDEHIATFATESSWDGLAAALAKKYAGIATRIVLYNAVGDEERFERYGEVARRME
;
A
#
# COMPACT_ATOMS: atom_id res chain seq x y z
N MET A 1 -0.26 5.31 -8.07
CA MET A 1 0.77 4.39 -7.52
C MET A 1 1.91 4.26 -8.54
N ALA A 2 3.17 4.33 -8.10
CA ALA A 2 4.32 4.24 -8.99
C ALA A 2 4.86 2.80 -9.08
N VAL A 3 4.98 2.30 -10.30
CA VAL A 3 5.72 1.07 -10.59
C VAL A 3 7.22 1.37 -10.45
N PRO A 4 8.04 0.50 -9.83
CA PRO A 4 9.46 0.74 -9.65
C PRO A 4 10.20 0.98 -10.96
N GLN A 5 10.92 2.11 -11.03
CA GLN A 5 11.69 2.54 -12.20
C GLN A 5 13.19 2.62 -11.89
N PRO A 6 14.08 2.65 -12.89
CA PRO A 6 15.48 3.01 -12.70
C PRO A 6 15.61 4.37 -11.98
N LEU A 7 16.58 4.50 -11.06
CA LEU A 7 16.73 5.69 -10.23
C LEU A 7 16.82 6.99 -11.05
N GLY A 8 17.49 6.96 -12.20
CA GLY A 8 17.59 8.12 -13.09
C GLY A 8 16.27 8.60 -13.69
N GLN A 9 15.19 7.82 -13.61
CA GLN A 9 13.85 8.18 -14.11
C GLN A 9 12.91 8.64 -12.99
N ILE A 10 13.27 8.39 -11.73
CA ILE A 10 12.38 8.67 -10.59
C ILE A 10 12.15 10.17 -10.40
N GLY A 11 13.16 11.01 -10.66
CA GLY A 11 13.00 12.45 -10.54
C GLY A 11 11.89 13.00 -11.45
N ASP A 12 11.89 12.60 -12.72
CA ASP A 12 10.86 13.00 -13.69
C ASP A 12 9.50 12.40 -13.34
N LEU A 13 9.49 11.13 -12.93
CA LEU A 13 8.27 10.44 -12.50
C LEU A 13 7.63 11.13 -11.30
N ALA A 14 8.41 11.66 -10.35
CA ALA A 14 7.88 12.31 -9.15
C ALA A 14 7.41 13.76 -9.43
N ARG A 15 8.08 14.48 -10.33
CA ARG A 15 7.67 15.85 -10.71
C ARG A 15 6.28 15.89 -11.37
N ARG A 16 5.92 14.89 -12.16
CA ARG A 16 4.62 14.84 -12.86
C ARG A 16 3.41 14.85 -11.91
N PRO A 17 3.28 13.93 -10.92
CA PRO A 17 2.16 13.99 -9.98
C PRO A 17 2.16 15.27 -9.15
N GLN A 18 3.33 15.82 -8.78
CA GLN A 18 3.38 17.11 -8.10
C GLN A 18 2.83 18.24 -8.97
N ALA A 19 3.26 18.34 -10.22
CA ALA A 19 2.77 19.35 -11.16
C ALA A 19 1.27 19.19 -11.45
N ALA A 20 0.78 17.95 -11.55
CA ALA A 20 -0.64 17.65 -11.74
C ALA A 20 -1.50 17.90 -10.48
N GLY A 21 -0.90 18.18 -9.30
CA GLY A 21 -1.63 18.50 -8.08
C GLY A 21 -2.05 17.30 -7.26
N PHE A 22 -1.36 16.17 -7.36
CA PHE A 22 -1.58 15.06 -6.41
C PHE A 22 -1.00 15.42 -5.03
N SER A 23 -1.68 14.98 -3.99
CA SER A 23 -1.20 15.13 -2.60
C SER A 23 -0.03 14.20 -2.26
N GLY A 24 0.14 13.09 -2.98
CA GLY A 24 1.22 12.16 -2.68
C GLY A 24 1.54 11.14 -3.77
N LEU A 25 2.65 10.42 -3.56
CA LEU A 25 3.14 9.36 -4.43
C LEU A 25 3.53 8.13 -3.62
N LEU A 26 2.97 6.98 -3.99
CA LEU A 26 3.21 5.71 -3.32
C LEU A 26 4.10 4.82 -4.18
N PHE A 27 5.20 4.32 -3.61
CA PHE A 27 6.15 3.40 -4.25
C PHE A 27 5.94 1.96 -3.78
N THR A 28 5.79 1.03 -4.74
CA THR A 28 5.76 -0.41 -4.46
C THR A 28 7.16 -1.00 -4.41
N GLU A 29 7.35 -2.13 -3.75
CA GLU A 29 8.60 -2.88 -3.76
C GLU A 29 8.44 -4.18 -4.58
N ALA A 30 8.84 -4.11 -5.86
CA ALA A 30 8.75 -5.23 -6.79
C ALA A 30 9.96 -5.22 -7.75
N GLY A 31 11.03 -5.90 -7.38
CA GLY A 31 12.28 -5.96 -8.15
C GLY A 31 13.23 -4.76 -7.96
N ARG A 32 12.74 -3.65 -7.41
CA ARG A 32 13.53 -2.48 -6.98
C ARG A 32 13.06 -2.04 -5.60
N THR A 33 13.95 -1.42 -4.82
CA THR A 33 13.59 -0.97 -3.48
C THR A 33 12.79 0.34 -3.51
N ALA A 34 11.67 0.34 -2.79
CA ALA A 34 10.81 1.52 -2.65
C ALA A 34 11.54 2.69 -1.97
N TYR A 35 12.43 2.43 -1.04
CA TYR A 35 13.15 3.44 -0.28
C TYR A 35 14.07 4.31 -1.14
N LEU A 36 14.85 3.70 -2.05
CA LEU A 36 15.70 4.47 -2.96
C LEU A 36 14.89 5.32 -3.92
N ASN A 37 13.75 4.81 -4.38
CA ASN A 37 12.83 5.59 -5.20
C ASN A 37 12.26 6.77 -4.42
N ALA A 38 11.83 6.55 -3.18
CA ALA A 38 11.35 7.62 -2.30
C ALA A 38 12.45 8.67 -2.02
N ALA A 39 13.70 8.24 -1.81
CA ALA A 39 14.82 9.15 -1.60
C ALA A 39 15.08 10.07 -2.79
N VAL A 40 15.06 9.54 -4.02
CA VAL A 40 15.21 10.38 -5.23
C VAL A 40 13.98 11.29 -5.40
N ALA A 41 12.78 10.79 -5.15
CA ALA A 41 11.55 11.57 -5.25
C ALA A 41 11.50 12.72 -4.24
N SER A 42 11.99 12.53 -3.00
CA SER A 42 12.02 13.58 -1.97
C SER A 42 12.82 14.82 -2.41
N GLN A 43 13.88 14.61 -3.19
CA GLN A 43 14.69 15.69 -3.73
C GLN A 43 14.08 16.33 -4.97
N ALA A 44 13.35 15.57 -5.78
CA ALA A 44 12.80 16.03 -7.06
C ALA A 44 11.40 16.65 -6.93
N ALA A 45 10.62 16.23 -5.93
CA ALA A 45 9.24 16.64 -5.72
C ALA A 45 8.96 16.85 -4.20
N PRO A 46 9.56 17.87 -3.57
CA PRO A 46 9.52 18.07 -2.11
C PRO A 46 8.13 18.40 -1.57
N GLY A 47 7.16 18.74 -2.43
CA GLY A 47 5.79 19.04 -2.02
C GLY A 47 4.92 17.81 -1.81
N LEU A 48 5.32 16.63 -2.33
CA LEU A 48 4.52 15.40 -2.23
C LEU A 48 4.67 14.71 -0.87
N GLU A 49 3.58 14.14 -0.38
CA GLU A 49 3.69 13.06 0.60
C GLU A 49 4.22 11.81 -0.11
N LEU A 50 5.27 11.22 0.40
CA LEU A 50 5.84 10.00 -0.15
C LEU A 50 5.52 8.81 0.76
N SER A 51 5.21 7.67 0.17
CA SER A 51 4.94 6.47 0.95
C SER A 51 5.46 5.20 0.28
N THR A 52 5.75 4.18 1.08
CA THR A 52 5.93 2.82 0.58
C THR A 52 4.60 2.07 0.66
N GLY A 53 4.22 1.39 -0.40
CA GLY A 53 2.96 0.66 -0.44
C GLY A 53 3.04 -0.69 -1.14
N VAL A 54 3.70 -1.66 -0.51
CA VAL A 54 4.40 -1.65 0.78
C VAL A 54 5.83 -2.11 0.61
N ALA A 55 6.72 -1.66 1.51
CA ALA A 55 8.06 -2.23 1.60
C ALA A 55 8.00 -3.59 2.32
N VAL A 56 8.85 -4.53 1.89
CA VAL A 56 8.90 -5.87 2.50
C VAL A 56 9.70 -5.80 3.81
N ALA A 57 9.07 -6.12 4.94
CA ALA A 57 9.66 -5.95 6.26
C ALA A 57 10.84 -6.89 6.54
N PHE A 58 10.66 -8.19 6.37
CA PHE A 58 11.56 -9.21 6.90
C PHE A 58 12.96 -9.28 6.31
N PRO A 59 13.25 -8.82 5.09
CA PRO A 59 14.63 -8.75 4.58
C PRO A 59 15.52 -7.71 5.26
N ARG A 60 14.95 -6.82 6.06
CA ARG A 60 15.67 -5.74 6.77
C ARG A 60 15.45 -5.86 8.28
N SER A 61 16.42 -5.41 9.09
CA SER A 61 16.18 -5.28 10.52
C SER A 61 15.26 -4.08 10.80
N PRO A 62 14.49 -4.09 11.91
CA PRO A 62 13.68 -2.94 12.31
C PRO A 62 14.51 -1.66 12.45
N PHE A 63 15.73 -1.74 13.00
CA PHE A 63 16.62 -0.59 13.17
C PHE A 63 17.02 0.04 11.83
N VAL A 64 17.45 -0.78 10.84
CA VAL A 64 17.78 -0.27 9.49
C VAL A 64 16.58 0.37 8.81
N THR A 65 15.40 -0.23 8.96
CA THR A 65 14.15 0.35 8.43
C THR A 65 13.79 1.66 9.12
N ALA A 66 13.98 1.74 10.44
CA ALA A 66 13.73 2.95 11.20
C ALA A 66 14.66 4.09 10.78
N CYS A 67 15.98 3.84 10.65
CA CYS A 67 16.93 4.85 10.14
C CYS A 67 16.49 5.35 8.76
N THR A 68 16.18 4.44 7.84
CA THR A 68 15.75 4.81 6.49
C THR A 68 14.47 5.65 6.48
N ALA A 69 13.48 5.28 7.30
CA ALA A 69 12.24 6.03 7.40
C ALA A 69 12.44 7.40 8.06
N TRP A 70 13.37 7.49 9.01
CA TRP A 70 13.71 8.73 9.70
C TRP A 70 14.35 9.76 8.77
N GLU A 71 15.34 9.33 7.98
CA GLU A 71 15.97 10.17 6.97
C GLU A 71 14.99 10.63 5.89
N LEU A 72 14.08 9.75 5.45
CA LEU A 72 13.03 10.11 4.50
C LEU A 72 12.01 11.08 5.11
N GLN A 73 11.68 10.95 6.38
CA GLN A 73 10.80 11.85 7.09
C GLN A 73 11.40 13.26 7.21
N GLU A 74 12.69 13.34 7.53
CA GLU A 74 13.43 14.61 7.54
C GLU A 74 13.49 15.23 6.14
N ALA A 75 13.92 14.46 5.13
CA ALA A 75 14.04 14.91 3.74
C ALA A 75 12.72 15.38 3.13
N THR A 76 11.58 14.88 3.61
CA THR A 76 10.23 15.28 3.17
C THR A 76 9.59 16.32 4.09
N ALA A 77 10.30 16.80 5.10
CA ALA A 77 9.77 17.71 6.13
C ALA A 77 8.45 17.19 6.74
N GLY A 78 8.44 15.93 7.14
CA GLY A 78 7.30 15.31 7.81
C GLY A 78 6.25 14.66 6.90
N ARG A 79 6.53 14.51 5.60
CA ARG A 79 5.58 13.95 4.63
C ARG A 79 5.98 12.56 4.12
N PHE A 80 6.58 11.73 4.98
CA PHE A 80 6.86 10.33 4.66
C PHE A 80 5.98 9.39 5.49
N ARG A 81 5.43 8.36 4.84
CA ARG A 81 4.68 7.26 5.47
C ARG A 81 5.36 5.93 5.15
N LEU A 82 5.67 5.18 6.18
CA LEU A 82 6.31 3.87 6.07
C LEU A 82 5.23 2.78 6.00
N GLY A 83 4.90 2.34 4.79
CA GLY A 83 4.02 1.18 4.60
C GLY A 83 4.82 -0.13 4.55
N LEU A 84 4.49 -1.07 5.40
CA LEU A 84 5.16 -2.36 5.59
C LEU A 84 4.24 -3.54 5.26
N GLY A 85 4.81 -4.61 4.72
CA GLY A 85 4.11 -5.86 4.48
C GLY A 85 4.99 -7.09 4.71
N THR A 86 4.35 -8.23 4.99
CA THR A 86 5.06 -9.50 5.18
C THR A 86 5.52 -10.10 3.87
N GLN A 87 4.92 -9.74 2.76
CA GLN A 87 5.00 -10.47 1.50
C GLN A 87 4.51 -11.94 1.66
N VAL A 88 4.51 -12.74 0.61
CA VAL A 88 4.15 -14.16 0.68
C VAL A 88 5.38 -15.04 0.93
N ARG A 89 5.17 -16.21 1.57
CA ARG A 89 6.24 -17.15 1.97
C ARG A 89 7.23 -17.45 0.85
N THR A 90 6.75 -17.69 -0.37
CA THR A 90 7.62 -18.03 -1.50
C THR A 90 8.64 -16.94 -1.80
N HIS A 91 8.23 -15.68 -1.77
CA HIS A 91 9.15 -14.56 -2.00
C HIS A 91 10.12 -14.38 -0.84
N VAL A 92 9.65 -14.43 0.41
CA VAL A 92 10.48 -14.23 1.59
C VAL A 92 11.58 -15.31 1.67
N VAL A 93 11.18 -16.58 1.50
CA VAL A 93 12.13 -17.71 1.64
C VAL A 93 13.01 -17.83 0.41
N ARG A 94 12.44 -17.82 -0.80
CA ARG A 94 13.20 -18.17 -2.01
C ARG A 94 13.88 -17.00 -2.70
N ARG A 95 13.38 -15.79 -2.53
CA ARG A 95 13.96 -14.57 -3.14
C ARG A 95 14.84 -13.82 -2.16
N TYR A 96 14.40 -13.68 -0.91
CA TYR A 96 15.12 -12.90 0.10
C TYR A 96 15.99 -13.76 1.03
N GLY A 97 15.84 -15.10 1.00
CA GLY A 97 16.63 -16.00 1.85
C GLY A 97 16.32 -15.90 3.35
N MET A 98 15.13 -15.38 3.70
CA MET A 98 14.75 -15.13 5.09
C MET A 98 13.75 -16.14 5.61
N ALA A 99 13.76 -16.39 6.93
CA ALA A 99 12.74 -17.21 7.58
C ALA A 99 11.36 -16.55 7.48
N PHE A 100 10.32 -17.39 7.27
CA PHE A 100 8.91 -16.98 7.23
C PHE A 100 8.12 -17.78 8.25
N GLU A 101 8.30 -17.42 9.50
CA GLU A 101 7.66 -18.06 10.65
C GLU A 101 6.77 -17.05 11.36
N ARG A 102 5.54 -17.46 11.67
CA ARG A 102 4.57 -16.62 12.39
C ARG A 102 4.53 -15.18 11.87
N PRO A 103 4.27 -14.96 10.57
CA PRO A 103 4.49 -13.64 9.93
C PRO A 103 3.66 -12.51 10.53
N GLY A 104 2.47 -12.80 11.04
CA GLY A 104 1.63 -11.82 11.71
C GLY A 104 2.26 -11.31 13.02
N PRO A 105 2.46 -12.17 14.03
CA PRO A 105 3.15 -11.78 15.28
C PRO A 105 4.51 -11.15 15.04
N ARG A 106 5.28 -11.66 14.07
CA ARG A 106 6.58 -11.09 13.73
C ARG A 106 6.47 -9.68 13.14
N LEU A 107 5.48 -9.41 12.27
CA LEU A 107 5.26 -8.06 11.76
C LEU A 107 4.79 -7.11 12.86
N ARG A 108 3.94 -7.57 13.78
CA ARG A 108 3.54 -6.77 14.95
C ARG A 108 4.76 -6.32 15.75
N ASP A 109 5.61 -7.27 16.08
CA ASP A 109 6.84 -7.01 16.86
C ASP A 109 7.80 -6.09 16.08
N TYR A 110 7.91 -6.29 14.76
CA TYR A 110 8.69 -5.44 13.86
C TYR A 110 8.21 -3.97 13.89
N VAL A 111 6.91 -3.73 13.82
CA VAL A 111 6.33 -2.37 13.87
C VAL A 111 6.61 -1.71 15.22
N LEU A 112 6.45 -2.46 16.32
CA LEU A 112 6.76 -1.95 17.66
C LEU A 112 8.24 -1.63 17.82
N ALA A 113 9.14 -2.49 17.30
CA ALA A 113 10.58 -2.26 17.30
C ALA A 113 10.96 -1.02 16.48
N VAL A 114 10.34 -0.80 15.30
CA VAL A 114 10.56 0.42 14.50
C VAL A 114 10.12 1.66 15.27
N LYS A 115 8.96 1.64 15.90
CA LYS A 115 8.46 2.78 16.73
C LYS A 115 9.34 3.02 17.95
N ALA A 116 9.87 1.98 18.58
CA ALA A 116 10.85 2.10 19.66
C ALA A 116 12.15 2.78 19.18
N CYS A 117 12.62 2.46 17.96
CA CYS A 117 13.76 3.17 17.37
C CYS A 117 13.47 4.66 17.14
N PHE A 118 12.28 5.04 16.65
CA PHE A 118 11.92 6.46 16.51
C PHE A 118 11.96 7.19 17.84
N SER A 119 11.41 6.58 18.89
CA SER A 119 11.52 7.12 20.26
C SER A 119 12.98 7.26 20.70
N ALA A 120 13.80 6.24 20.41
CA ALA A 120 15.21 6.24 20.78
C ALA A 120 16.02 7.33 20.04
N PHE A 121 15.69 7.65 18.80
CA PHE A 121 16.33 8.73 18.06
C PHE A 121 16.05 10.12 18.68
N ARG A 122 14.95 10.26 19.42
CA ARG A 122 14.63 11.48 20.15
C ARG A 122 15.22 11.52 21.55
N THR A 123 15.20 10.38 22.25
CA THR A 123 15.52 10.31 23.68
C THR A 123 16.93 9.83 24.00
N GLY A 124 17.60 9.18 23.04
CA GLY A 124 18.90 8.54 23.22
C GLY A 124 18.84 7.18 23.94
N THR A 125 17.65 6.64 24.22
CA THR A 125 17.50 5.35 24.91
C THR A 125 16.68 4.40 24.04
N LEU A 126 17.26 3.25 23.68
CA LEU A 126 16.61 2.18 22.96
C LEU A 126 16.30 1.03 23.92
N ASP A 127 15.02 0.71 24.05
CA ASP A 127 14.53 -0.40 24.87
C ASP A 127 13.33 -1.05 24.19
N HIS A 128 13.56 -2.18 23.53
CA HIS A 128 12.53 -3.02 22.93
C HIS A 128 12.85 -4.48 23.16
N SER A 129 12.00 -5.17 23.92
CA SER A 129 12.08 -6.60 24.20
C SER A 129 10.85 -7.30 23.66
N GLY A 130 10.87 -7.64 22.36
CA GLY A 130 9.81 -8.38 21.69
C GLY A 130 10.10 -9.88 21.59
N GLU A 131 9.15 -10.61 21.02
CA GLU A 131 9.29 -12.06 20.78
C GLU A 131 10.33 -12.38 19.68
N PHE A 132 10.45 -11.51 18.68
CA PHE A 132 11.31 -11.72 17.50
C PHE A 132 12.47 -10.74 17.44
N TYR A 133 12.36 -9.59 18.07
CA TYR A 133 13.34 -8.52 18.04
C TYR A 133 13.64 -8.03 19.45
N HIS A 134 14.93 -7.98 19.77
CA HIS A 134 15.42 -7.41 20.99
C HIS A 134 16.44 -6.33 20.65
N LEU A 135 16.15 -5.08 20.99
CA LEU A 135 16.96 -3.90 20.66
C LEU A 135 17.12 -3.06 21.93
N ASP A 136 18.30 -3.08 22.52
CA ASP A 136 18.60 -2.45 23.81
C ASP A 136 19.89 -1.61 23.81
N PHE A 137 20.42 -1.35 22.60
CA PHE A 137 21.69 -0.66 22.47
C PHE A 137 21.64 0.43 21.38
N ILE A 138 21.93 1.67 21.78
CA ILE A 138 22.17 2.80 20.90
C ILE A 138 23.20 3.74 21.55
N THR A 139 24.07 4.33 20.74
CA THR A 139 24.98 5.38 21.20
C THR A 139 24.83 6.62 20.32
N PRO A 140 25.28 7.81 20.75
CA PRO A 140 25.14 9.04 19.96
C PRO A 140 25.72 8.95 18.54
N GLN A 141 26.78 8.17 18.35
CA GLN A 141 27.42 7.98 17.03
C GLN A 141 26.58 7.09 16.08
N TRP A 142 25.65 6.29 16.61
CA TRP A 142 24.80 5.36 15.88
C TRP A 142 23.34 5.79 15.86
N SER A 143 23.06 7.00 16.38
CA SER A 143 21.74 7.61 16.31
C SER A 143 21.73 8.74 15.27
N PRO A 144 20.71 8.83 14.41
CA PRO A 144 20.53 9.97 13.54
C PRO A 144 20.21 11.26 14.33
N GLY A 145 19.84 11.11 15.61
CA GLY A 145 19.40 12.22 16.45
C GLY A 145 17.96 12.67 16.18
N PRO A 146 17.45 13.63 16.95
CA PRO A 146 16.11 14.17 16.78
C PRO A 146 16.00 15.02 15.49
N ILE A 147 14.83 14.98 14.87
CA ILE A 147 14.42 15.83 13.75
C ILE A 147 13.26 16.75 14.18
N GLU A 148 13.06 17.86 13.48
CA GLU A 148 11.93 18.78 13.76
C GLU A 148 10.58 18.16 13.37
N ALA A 149 10.57 17.33 12.30
CA ALA A 149 9.39 16.66 11.82
C ALA A 149 8.83 15.67 12.88
N PRO A 150 7.51 15.37 12.88
CA PRO A 150 6.94 14.31 13.70
C PRO A 150 7.49 12.94 13.28
N ASP A 151 7.30 11.92 14.13
CA ASP A 151 7.69 10.55 13.78
C ASP A 151 6.99 10.08 12.50
N PRO A 152 7.69 9.29 11.64
CA PRO A 152 7.07 8.71 10.47
C PRO A 152 5.83 7.89 10.85
N LYS A 153 4.74 8.05 10.12
CA LYS A 153 3.58 7.15 10.27
C LYS A 153 3.93 5.77 9.74
N VAL A 154 3.56 4.72 10.48
CA VAL A 154 3.82 3.33 10.12
C VAL A 154 2.51 2.66 9.72
N ASP A 155 2.37 2.35 8.44
CA ASP A 155 1.22 1.65 7.89
C ASP A 155 1.55 0.17 7.64
N VAL A 156 0.56 -0.71 7.62
CA VAL A 156 0.76 -2.13 7.32
C VAL A 156 -0.24 -2.64 6.29
N ALA A 157 0.19 -3.54 5.43
CA ALA A 157 -0.73 -4.29 4.57
C ALA A 157 -1.42 -5.39 5.37
N ALA A 158 -2.75 -5.39 5.36
CA ALA A 158 -3.54 -6.36 6.08
C ALA A 158 -4.78 -6.79 5.27
N VAL A 159 -5.10 -8.10 5.33
CA VAL A 159 -6.23 -8.68 4.61
C VAL A 159 -7.08 -9.55 5.54
N ASN A 160 -6.47 -10.49 6.29
CA ASN A 160 -7.21 -11.37 7.17
C ASN A 160 -7.54 -10.69 8.51
N PRO A 161 -8.55 -11.18 9.26
CA PRO A 161 -9.03 -10.56 10.50
C PRO A 161 -7.94 -10.34 11.54
N TRP A 162 -7.00 -11.29 11.69
CA TRP A 162 -5.91 -11.15 12.67
C TRP A 162 -4.99 -9.97 12.30
N MET A 163 -4.59 -9.87 11.03
CA MET A 163 -3.73 -8.78 10.56
C MET A 163 -4.44 -7.42 10.63
N LEU A 164 -5.73 -7.37 10.35
CA LEU A 164 -6.53 -6.15 10.44
C LEU A 164 -6.63 -5.66 11.89
N ARG A 165 -6.86 -6.57 12.85
CA ARG A 165 -6.83 -6.20 14.29
C ARG A 165 -5.44 -5.73 14.73
N MET A 166 -4.40 -6.42 14.30
CA MET A 166 -3.02 -6.01 14.56
C MET A 166 -2.73 -4.61 14.00
N ALA A 167 -3.19 -4.32 12.78
CA ALA A 167 -3.06 -2.98 12.20
C ALA A 167 -3.74 -1.91 13.07
N GLY A 168 -4.98 -2.14 13.52
CA GLY A 168 -5.68 -1.26 14.46
C GLY A 168 -4.94 -1.08 15.78
N GLU A 169 -4.32 -2.14 16.30
CA GLU A 169 -3.60 -2.12 17.57
C GLU A 169 -2.30 -1.29 17.50
N VAL A 170 -1.46 -1.48 16.47
CA VAL A 170 -0.07 -0.96 16.47
C VAL A 170 0.30 -0.04 15.32
N ALA A 171 -0.46 -0.04 14.21
CA ALA A 171 -0.14 0.74 13.02
C ALA A 171 -0.85 2.10 12.99
N ASP A 172 -0.42 3.02 12.12
CA ASP A 172 -1.03 4.33 11.88
C ASP A 172 -1.93 4.32 10.63
N GLY A 173 -1.89 3.21 9.88
CA GLY A 173 -2.77 2.98 8.74
C GLY A 173 -2.76 1.54 8.28
N VAL A 174 -3.76 1.19 7.48
CA VAL A 174 -3.89 -0.12 6.84
C VAL A 174 -3.96 0.04 5.32
N HIS A 175 -3.03 -0.58 4.61
CA HIS A 175 -3.13 -0.78 3.16
C HIS A 175 -4.02 -1.99 2.90
N VAL A 176 -5.19 -1.74 2.32
CA VAL A 176 -6.10 -2.82 1.95
C VAL A 176 -5.71 -3.43 0.60
N HIS A 177 -6.20 -4.63 0.33
CA HIS A 177 -5.89 -5.31 -0.92
C HIS A 177 -6.54 -4.61 -2.12
N PRO A 178 -5.89 -4.55 -3.31
CA PRO A 178 -6.45 -3.90 -4.50
C PRO A 178 -7.79 -4.45 -5.00
N THR A 179 -8.11 -5.70 -4.64
CA THR A 179 -9.44 -6.30 -4.90
C THR A 179 -10.38 -6.18 -3.71
N GLY A 180 -10.12 -5.28 -2.77
CA GLY A 180 -11.02 -4.98 -1.65
C GLY A 180 -12.22 -4.16 -2.13
N GLU A 181 -13.35 -4.83 -2.40
CA GLU A 181 -14.60 -4.14 -2.76
C GLU A 181 -15.27 -3.53 -1.50
N PRO A 182 -16.16 -2.52 -1.65
CA PRO A 182 -16.75 -1.81 -0.51
C PRO A 182 -17.46 -2.69 0.53
N GLY A 183 -18.08 -3.80 0.10
CA GLY A 183 -18.75 -4.73 1.01
C GLY A 183 -17.75 -5.44 1.92
N TYR A 184 -16.67 -5.98 1.36
CA TYR A 184 -15.56 -6.56 2.12
C TYR A 184 -14.95 -5.53 3.08
N LEU A 185 -14.71 -4.29 2.61
CA LEU A 185 -14.14 -3.24 3.45
C LEU A 185 -15.04 -2.94 4.67
N LYS A 186 -16.34 -2.84 4.45
CA LYS A 186 -17.33 -2.57 5.52
C LYS A 186 -17.53 -3.76 6.46
N ARG A 187 -17.58 -4.99 5.93
CA ARG A 187 -17.87 -6.19 6.73
C ARG A 187 -16.64 -6.69 7.50
N HIS A 188 -15.45 -6.55 6.93
CA HIS A 188 -14.23 -7.16 7.49
C HIS A 188 -13.18 -6.15 7.90
N VAL A 189 -12.84 -5.18 7.03
CA VAL A 189 -11.71 -4.28 7.31
C VAL A 189 -12.05 -3.33 8.47
N LEU A 190 -13.09 -2.53 8.33
CA LEU A 190 -13.42 -1.52 9.34
C LEU A 190 -13.70 -2.11 10.73
N PRO A 191 -14.51 -3.18 10.90
CA PRO A 191 -14.77 -3.73 12.21
C PRO A 191 -13.53 -4.33 12.90
N ASN A 192 -12.68 -5.06 12.14
CA ASN A 192 -11.48 -5.65 12.72
C ASN A 192 -10.43 -4.58 13.08
N VAL A 193 -10.27 -3.54 12.26
CA VAL A 193 -9.40 -2.41 12.59
C VAL A 193 -9.90 -1.70 13.84
N ALA A 194 -11.22 -1.47 13.95
CA ALA A 194 -11.83 -0.85 15.13
C ALA A 194 -11.65 -1.70 16.40
N GLU A 195 -11.81 -3.03 16.30
CA GLU A 195 -11.56 -3.95 17.42
C GLU A 195 -10.10 -3.86 17.90
N GLY A 196 -9.14 -3.85 16.96
CA GLY A 196 -7.73 -3.72 17.29
C GLY A 196 -7.39 -2.36 17.92
N ALA A 197 -7.94 -1.28 17.39
CA ALA A 197 -7.77 0.07 17.93
C ALA A 197 -8.33 0.17 19.37
N ALA A 198 -9.54 -0.33 19.60
CA ALA A 198 -10.17 -0.33 20.92
C ALA A 198 -9.34 -1.11 21.95
N LYS A 199 -8.76 -2.26 21.57
CA LYS A 199 -7.86 -3.04 22.44
C LYS A 199 -6.64 -2.24 22.89
N ALA A 200 -6.14 -1.34 22.04
CA ALA A 200 -5.00 -0.47 22.32
C ALA A 200 -5.40 0.90 22.93
N GLY A 201 -6.68 1.11 23.23
CA GLY A 201 -7.19 2.39 23.76
C GLY A 201 -7.14 3.53 22.72
N ARG A 202 -7.15 3.21 21.43
CA ARG A 202 -7.08 4.16 20.30
C ARG A 202 -8.44 4.34 19.67
N SER A 203 -8.67 5.49 19.02
CA SER A 203 -9.83 5.67 18.17
C SER A 203 -9.62 4.99 16.82
N PRO A 204 -10.64 4.34 16.22
CA PRO A 204 -10.57 3.88 14.83
C PRO A 204 -10.23 5.01 13.83
N SER A 205 -10.60 6.25 14.13
CA SER A 205 -10.28 7.43 13.31
C SER A 205 -8.78 7.76 13.27
N ASP A 206 -7.98 7.23 14.21
CA ASP A 206 -6.53 7.41 14.23
C ASP A 206 -5.82 6.52 13.19
N ILE A 207 -6.56 5.57 12.59
CA ILE A 207 -6.01 4.58 11.67
C ILE A 207 -6.46 4.93 10.24
N ALA A 208 -5.51 5.31 9.40
CA ALA A 208 -5.81 5.57 8.01
C ALA A 208 -6.21 4.28 7.26
N VAL A 209 -7.30 4.31 6.51
CA VAL A 209 -7.68 3.22 5.59
C VAL A 209 -7.27 3.64 4.17
N ILE A 210 -6.23 3.00 3.65
CA ILE A 210 -5.58 3.33 2.39
C ILE A 210 -6.05 2.34 1.32
N VAL A 211 -6.86 2.83 0.38
CA VAL A 211 -7.51 2.00 -0.64
C VAL A 211 -6.87 2.21 -2.00
N PRO A 212 -6.19 1.20 -2.58
CA PRO A 212 -5.79 1.23 -3.97
C PRO A 212 -7.00 0.99 -4.87
N ALA A 213 -7.46 2.05 -5.54
CA ALA A 213 -8.62 1.99 -6.41
C ALA A 213 -8.19 1.73 -7.86
N MET A 214 -8.65 0.62 -8.43
CA MET A 214 -8.54 0.35 -9.85
C MET A 214 -9.57 1.19 -10.60
N THR A 215 -9.12 1.95 -11.60
CA THR A 215 -9.98 2.84 -12.38
C THR A 215 -9.98 2.45 -13.85
N ILE A 216 -11.14 2.60 -14.49
CA ILE A 216 -11.34 2.49 -15.94
C ILE A 216 -11.94 3.81 -16.36
N VAL A 217 -11.18 4.63 -17.07
CA VAL A 217 -11.58 6.00 -17.36
C VAL A 217 -11.37 6.37 -18.82
N GLY A 218 -12.39 6.99 -19.40
CA GLY A 218 -12.36 7.47 -20.77
C GLY A 218 -13.69 8.09 -21.17
N ASP A 219 -13.66 9.02 -22.12
CA ASP A 219 -14.85 9.71 -22.59
C ASP A 219 -15.63 8.96 -23.68
N SER A 220 -15.05 7.88 -24.21
CA SER A 220 -15.72 6.94 -25.13
C SER A 220 -15.63 5.51 -24.60
N ASP A 221 -16.49 4.62 -25.08
CA ASP A 221 -16.47 3.20 -24.74
C ASP A 221 -15.16 2.54 -25.23
N GLU A 222 -14.69 2.90 -26.42
CA GLU A 222 -13.44 2.41 -26.99
C GLU A 222 -12.22 2.76 -26.14
N ALA A 223 -12.17 4.01 -25.60
CA ALA A 223 -11.10 4.42 -24.68
C ALA A 223 -11.12 3.60 -23.38
N ARG A 224 -12.32 3.30 -22.86
CA ARG A 224 -12.48 2.48 -21.66
C ARG A 224 -12.18 1.00 -21.90
N ASP A 225 -12.44 0.45 -23.09
CA ASP A 225 -12.22 -0.96 -23.41
C ASP A 225 -10.75 -1.36 -23.25
N THR A 226 -9.81 -0.53 -23.72
CA THR A 226 -8.38 -0.77 -23.57
C THR A 226 -7.96 -0.83 -22.12
N GLU A 227 -8.50 0.06 -21.28
CA GLU A 227 -8.23 0.06 -19.85
C GLU A 227 -8.88 -1.10 -19.12
N ARG A 228 -10.08 -1.46 -19.54
CA ARG A 228 -10.81 -2.60 -18.98
C ARG A 228 -10.00 -3.88 -19.11
N GLU A 229 -9.35 -4.10 -20.26
CA GLU A 229 -8.48 -5.26 -20.46
C GLU A 229 -7.21 -5.23 -19.59
N SER A 230 -6.63 -4.06 -19.40
CA SER A 230 -5.50 -3.88 -18.47
C SER A 230 -5.88 -4.17 -17.02
N VAL A 231 -7.03 -3.66 -16.59
CA VAL A 231 -7.58 -3.92 -15.24
C VAL A 231 -7.94 -5.39 -15.08
N ARG A 232 -8.53 -6.03 -16.10
CA ARG A 232 -8.83 -7.46 -16.14
C ARG A 232 -7.58 -8.31 -15.89
N ALA A 233 -6.48 -7.99 -16.57
CA ALA A 233 -5.20 -8.67 -16.38
C ALA A 233 -4.62 -8.47 -14.97
N ALA A 234 -4.70 -7.26 -14.43
CA ALA A 234 -4.27 -6.95 -13.08
C ALA A 234 -5.11 -7.70 -12.02
N MET A 235 -6.44 -7.75 -12.20
CA MET A 235 -7.33 -8.53 -11.33
C MET A 235 -7.01 -10.02 -11.36
N ALA A 236 -6.75 -10.59 -12.55
CA ALA A 236 -6.37 -12.00 -12.68
C ALA A 236 -5.04 -12.29 -11.97
N PHE A 237 -4.08 -11.37 -12.03
CA PHE A 237 -2.83 -11.49 -11.27
C PHE A 237 -3.09 -11.57 -9.76
N TYR A 238 -3.87 -10.67 -9.19
CA TYR A 238 -4.23 -10.68 -7.77
C TYR A 238 -5.10 -11.89 -7.40
N GLY A 239 -6.08 -12.22 -8.25
CA GLY A 239 -6.97 -13.36 -8.06
C GLY A 239 -6.27 -14.73 -8.07
N SER A 240 -5.02 -14.80 -8.57
CA SER A 240 -4.22 -16.04 -8.54
C SER A 240 -3.67 -16.40 -7.15
N THR A 241 -3.79 -15.53 -6.16
CA THR A 241 -3.24 -15.74 -4.82
C THR A 241 -4.26 -16.39 -3.90
N PRO A 242 -4.03 -17.65 -3.44
CA PRO A 242 -5.02 -18.38 -2.65
C PRO A 242 -5.45 -17.69 -1.36
N ASN A 243 -4.54 -16.94 -0.74
CA ASN A 243 -4.80 -16.26 0.52
C ASN A 243 -5.86 -15.15 0.40
N TYR A 244 -6.23 -14.76 -0.82
CA TYR A 244 -7.21 -13.72 -1.11
C TYR A 244 -8.50 -14.29 -1.75
N ALA A 245 -8.59 -15.62 -1.91
CA ALA A 245 -9.74 -16.28 -2.54
C ALA A 245 -11.06 -15.88 -1.88
N PHE A 246 -11.10 -15.82 -0.55
CA PHE A 246 -12.29 -15.49 0.20
C PHE A 246 -12.89 -14.10 -0.13
N ILE A 247 -12.08 -13.14 -0.59
CA ILE A 247 -12.58 -11.81 -1.02
C ILE A 247 -13.47 -11.96 -2.25
N TRP A 248 -13.08 -12.85 -3.18
CA TRP A 248 -13.83 -13.13 -4.38
C TRP A 248 -15.08 -13.96 -4.06
N ASP A 249 -14.92 -15.01 -3.24
CA ASP A 249 -16.00 -15.91 -2.86
C ASP A 249 -17.12 -15.14 -2.13
N GLU A 250 -16.77 -14.26 -1.19
CA GLU A 250 -17.75 -13.43 -0.46
C GLU A 250 -18.41 -12.35 -1.32
N ALA A 251 -17.78 -11.96 -2.41
CA ALA A 251 -18.37 -11.04 -3.41
C ALA A 251 -19.30 -11.78 -4.40
N GLY A 252 -19.49 -13.09 -4.26
CA GLY A 252 -20.38 -13.91 -5.11
C GLY A 252 -19.66 -14.56 -6.30
N PHE A 253 -18.33 -14.60 -6.28
CA PHE A 253 -17.51 -15.14 -7.37
C PHE A 253 -16.71 -16.38 -6.93
N GLU A 254 -17.39 -17.33 -6.32
CA GLU A 254 -16.79 -18.55 -5.78
C GLU A 254 -15.97 -19.31 -6.83
N GLY A 255 -14.83 -19.81 -6.40
CA GLY A 255 -13.95 -20.62 -7.23
C GLY A 255 -13.14 -19.86 -8.29
N THR A 256 -13.26 -18.53 -8.40
CA THR A 256 -12.49 -17.71 -9.36
C THR A 256 -11.00 -17.91 -9.20
N THR A 257 -10.48 -17.89 -7.97
CA THR A 257 -9.05 -18.14 -7.70
C THR A 257 -8.60 -19.51 -8.21
N ALA A 258 -9.41 -20.54 -8.03
CA ALA A 258 -9.06 -21.89 -8.49
C ALA A 258 -8.96 -21.96 -10.02
N ARG A 259 -9.91 -21.37 -10.75
CA ARG A 259 -9.92 -21.30 -12.22
C ARG A 259 -8.72 -20.51 -12.76
N ILE A 260 -8.41 -19.36 -12.16
CA ILE A 260 -7.23 -18.55 -12.53
C ILE A 260 -5.94 -19.36 -12.34
N ARG A 261 -5.80 -20.05 -11.20
CA ARG A 261 -4.61 -20.85 -10.90
C ARG A 261 -4.42 -22.04 -11.83
N GLU A 262 -5.49 -22.66 -12.29
CA GLU A 262 -5.42 -23.69 -13.31
C GLU A 262 -4.76 -23.16 -14.59
N LYS A 263 -5.21 -21.99 -15.09
CA LYS A 263 -4.63 -21.31 -16.25
C LYS A 263 -3.18 -20.88 -16.01
N GLN A 264 -2.89 -20.34 -14.82
CA GLN A 264 -1.53 -19.97 -14.42
C GLN A 264 -0.55 -21.15 -14.48
N LYS A 265 -0.95 -22.32 -13.97
CA LYS A 265 -0.13 -23.54 -14.02
C LYS A 265 0.14 -24.02 -15.45
N ALA A 266 -0.80 -23.79 -16.34
CA ALA A 266 -0.68 -24.10 -17.77
C ALA A 266 0.13 -23.04 -18.55
N GLY A 267 0.55 -21.93 -17.93
CA GLY A 267 1.20 -20.81 -18.60
C GLY A 267 0.28 -19.98 -19.50
N ASP A 268 -1.04 -20.17 -19.36
CA ASP A 268 -2.08 -19.51 -20.15
C ASP A 268 -2.47 -18.16 -19.50
N PHE A 269 -1.67 -17.12 -19.70
CA PHE A 269 -1.93 -15.80 -19.13
C PHE A 269 -3.18 -15.13 -19.73
N LYS A 270 -3.48 -15.39 -21.00
CA LYS A 270 -4.73 -14.90 -21.63
C LYS A 270 -5.95 -15.59 -21.01
N GLY A 271 -5.85 -16.90 -20.82
CA GLY A 271 -6.89 -17.67 -20.14
C GLY A 271 -7.07 -17.28 -18.68
N MET A 272 -6.03 -16.81 -17.98
CA MET A 272 -6.16 -16.22 -16.64
C MET A 272 -7.03 -14.97 -16.68
N ALA A 273 -6.75 -14.02 -17.57
CA ALA A 273 -7.51 -12.80 -17.70
C ALA A 273 -8.98 -13.09 -18.09
N ALA A 274 -9.22 -14.07 -18.95
CA ALA A 274 -10.57 -14.49 -19.37
C ALA A 274 -11.45 -15.05 -18.22
N GLN A 275 -10.87 -15.38 -17.06
CA GLN A 275 -11.65 -15.76 -15.87
C GLN A 275 -12.27 -14.57 -15.15
N ILE A 276 -11.84 -13.35 -15.47
CA ILE A 276 -12.39 -12.12 -14.91
C ILE A 276 -13.48 -11.62 -15.86
N THR A 277 -14.73 -11.74 -15.46
CA THR A 277 -15.90 -11.27 -16.23
C THR A 277 -16.13 -9.77 -16.03
N ASP A 278 -17.05 -9.19 -16.78
CA ASP A 278 -17.45 -7.78 -16.61
C ASP A 278 -18.12 -7.53 -15.26
N GLU A 279 -18.79 -8.54 -14.68
CA GLU A 279 -19.36 -8.45 -13.32
C GLU A 279 -18.27 -8.31 -12.26
N HIS A 280 -17.15 -9.03 -12.40
CA HIS A 280 -15.98 -8.83 -11.55
C HIS A 280 -15.46 -7.40 -11.66
N ILE A 281 -15.33 -6.89 -12.88
CA ILE A 281 -14.84 -5.52 -13.12
C ILE A 281 -15.78 -4.50 -12.48
N ALA A 282 -17.10 -4.62 -12.69
CA ALA A 282 -18.09 -3.72 -12.10
C ALA A 282 -18.04 -3.70 -10.56
N THR A 283 -17.72 -4.86 -9.95
CA THR A 283 -17.61 -4.98 -8.49
C THR A 283 -16.34 -4.36 -7.96
N PHE A 284 -15.20 -4.68 -8.53
CA PHE A 284 -13.88 -4.35 -7.96
C PHE A 284 -13.26 -3.07 -8.50
N ALA A 285 -13.53 -2.67 -9.77
CA ALA A 285 -13.03 -1.43 -10.34
C ALA A 285 -14.06 -0.29 -10.25
N THR A 286 -13.62 0.91 -10.59
CA THR A 286 -14.47 2.09 -10.76
C THR A 286 -14.36 2.54 -12.21
N GLU A 287 -15.45 2.39 -12.96
CA GLU A 287 -15.53 2.83 -14.35
C GLU A 287 -16.32 4.13 -14.46
N SER A 288 -15.80 5.09 -15.23
CA SER A 288 -16.44 6.40 -15.43
C SER A 288 -15.85 7.15 -16.62
N SER A 289 -16.53 8.23 -17.06
CA SER A 289 -15.89 9.30 -17.80
C SER A 289 -14.90 10.06 -16.91
N TRP A 290 -14.05 10.87 -17.50
CA TRP A 290 -13.13 11.72 -16.74
C TRP A 290 -13.85 12.67 -15.79
N ASP A 291 -14.94 13.30 -16.23
CA ASP A 291 -15.71 14.24 -15.42
C ASP A 291 -16.43 13.58 -14.24
N GLY A 292 -16.84 12.33 -14.42
CA GLY A 292 -17.57 11.57 -13.40
C GLY A 292 -16.68 10.83 -12.40
N LEU A 293 -15.40 10.64 -12.68
CA LEU A 293 -14.55 9.71 -11.92
C LEU A 293 -14.39 10.13 -10.45
N ALA A 294 -14.17 11.41 -10.16
CA ALA A 294 -14.04 11.89 -8.78
C ALA A 294 -15.30 11.58 -7.96
N ALA A 295 -16.48 11.90 -8.51
CA ALA A 295 -17.76 11.63 -7.85
C ALA A 295 -18.02 10.12 -7.68
N ALA A 296 -17.65 9.30 -8.67
CA ALA A 296 -17.80 7.86 -8.61
C ALA A 296 -16.91 7.24 -7.51
N LEU A 297 -15.65 7.65 -7.41
CA LEU A 297 -14.73 7.22 -6.36
C LEU A 297 -15.19 7.67 -4.97
N ALA A 298 -15.54 8.94 -4.83
CA ALA A 298 -16.06 9.49 -3.58
C ALA A 298 -17.30 8.72 -3.11
N LYS A 299 -18.26 8.46 -4.00
CA LYS A 299 -19.46 7.67 -3.69
C LYS A 299 -19.12 6.22 -3.30
N LYS A 300 -18.21 5.57 -4.04
CA LYS A 300 -17.85 4.16 -3.82
C LYS A 300 -17.20 3.96 -2.47
N TYR A 301 -16.34 4.88 -2.03
CA TYR A 301 -15.53 4.75 -0.82
C TYR A 301 -15.95 5.68 0.32
N ALA A 302 -17.10 6.34 0.23
CA ALA A 302 -17.64 7.19 1.29
C ALA A 302 -17.76 6.45 2.64
N GLY A 303 -17.20 7.04 3.69
CA GLY A 303 -17.20 6.45 5.04
C GLY A 303 -16.34 5.18 5.18
N ILE A 304 -15.49 4.89 4.20
CA ILE A 304 -14.59 3.72 4.19
C ILE A 304 -13.13 4.18 4.12
N ALA A 305 -12.75 4.81 3.01
CA ALA A 305 -11.38 5.23 2.77
C ALA A 305 -11.09 6.57 3.41
N THR A 306 -9.93 6.69 4.06
CA THR A 306 -9.35 7.98 4.42
C THR A 306 -8.35 8.45 3.37
N ARG A 307 -7.84 7.52 2.57
CA ARG A 307 -6.93 7.78 1.46
C ARG A 307 -7.26 6.88 0.27
N ILE A 308 -7.33 7.45 -0.92
CA ILE A 308 -7.49 6.71 -2.17
C ILE A 308 -6.20 6.82 -2.97
N VAL A 309 -5.67 5.66 -3.37
CA VAL A 309 -4.52 5.57 -4.25
C VAL A 309 -5.02 5.16 -5.63
N LEU A 310 -4.94 6.05 -6.61
CA LEU A 310 -5.24 5.72 -7.99
C LEU A 310 -4.23 4.68 -8.48
N TYR A 311 -4.69 3.42 -8.58
CA TYR A 311 -3.80 2.27 -8.77
C TYR A 311 -3.10 2.31 -10.13
N ASN A 312 -3.82 2.67 -11.17
CA ASN A 312 -3.37 2.68 -12.56
C ASN A 312 -3.35 4.09 -13.18
N ALA A 313 -3.11 5.13 -12.37
CA ALA A 313 -2.85 6.48 -12.88
C ALA A 313 -1.46 6.50 -13.54
N VAL A 314 -1.43 6.14 -14.82
CA VAL A 314 -0.25 6.09 -15.69
C VAL A 314 -0.63 6.65 -17.06
N GLY A 315 0.35 7.00 -17.86
CA GLY A 315 0.14 7.49 -19.22
C GLY A 315 1.10 8.63 -19.58
N ASP A 316 0.75 9.35 -20.62
CA ASP A 316 1.42 10.58 -21.03
C ASP A 316 1.11 11.76 -20.09
N GLU A 317 1.62 12.91 -20.41
CA GLU A 317 1.48 14.12 -19.58
C GLU A 317 0.03 14.58 -19.50
N GLU A 318 -0.69 14.61 -20.62
CA GLU A 318 -2.11 15.00 -20.69
C GLU A 318 -2.98 14.10 -19.79
N ARG A 319 -2.78 12.81 -19.87
CA ARG A 319 -3.51 11.85 -19.04
C ARG A 319 -3.20 12.03 -17.55
N PHE A 320 -1.95 12.31 -17.23
CA PHE A 320 -1.54 12.57 -15.84
C PHE A 320 -2.18 13.84 -15.29
N GLU A 321 -2.28 14.91 -16.08
CA GLU A 321 -2.98 16.15 -15.72
C GLU A 321 -4.46 15.89 -15.44
N ARG A 322 -5.13 15.12 -16.30
CA ARG A 322 -6.54 14.73 -16.09
C ARG A 322 -6.74 13.93 -14.80
N TYR A 323 -5.87 12.99 -14.48
CA TYR A 323 -5.90 12.33 -13.18
C TYR A 323 -5.65 13.29 -12.00
N GLY A 324 -4.79 14.29 -12.17
CA GLY A 324 -4.58 15.34 -11.20
C GLY A 324 -5.83 16.19 -10.94
N GLU A 325 -6.60 16.51 -11.98
CA GLU A 325 -7.89 17.16 -11.84
C GLU A 325 -8.90 16.31 -11.03
N VAL A 326 -8.94 15.00 -11.31
CA VAL A 326 -9.74 14.07 -10.51
C VAL A 326 -9.31 14.08 -9.05
N ALA A 327 -8.01 14.03 -8.77
CA ALA A 327 -7.47 14.05 -7.41
C ALA A 327 -7.88 15.33 -6.66
N ARG A 328 -7.70 16.51 -7.26
CA ARG A 328 -8.11 17.80 -6.67
C ARG A 328 -9.62 17.92 -6.39
N ARG A 329 -10.47 17.28 -7.19
CA ARG A 329 -11.93 17.26 -6.95
C ARG A 329 -12.33 16.31 -5.81
N MET A 330 -11.41 15.53 -5.28
CA MET A 330 -11.64 14.57 -4.18
C MET A 330 -11.16 15.12 -2.82
N GLU A 331 -10.36 16.18 -2.82
CA GLU A 331 -9.94 16.90 -1.61
C GLU A 331 -11.06 17.82 -1.08
#